data_ed5f5f2f35847f0374ede444967c676c
#
_entry.id   ed5f5f2f35847f0374ede444967c676c
#
_cell.length_a   1.000
_cell.length_b   1.000
_cell.length_c   1.000
_cell.angle_alpha   90.00
_cell.angle_beta   90.00
_cell.angle_gamma   90.00
#
_symmetry.space_group_name_H-M   'P 1'
#
loop_
_entity.id
_entity.type
_entity.pdbx_description
1 polymer ?
#
loop_
_entity_poly.entity_id
_entity_poly.type
_entity_poly.pdbx_seq_one_letter_code
_entity_poly.pdbx_strand_id
1 'polypeptide(L)'
;GFSAVMVMGLFGKIAGITGISKSLTSTVPGAGGPDDRGWRLSFLLGLIAAPLIVMLATGAFPQQTVPTSVWGMALAGLLVGFGTNLGAGCTSGHGVCGLARLSPRSAVAVVAFLIAAVLTTTFVRHVI
;
A
#
# COMPACT_ATOMS: atom_id res chain seq x y z
N GLY A 1 0.62 6.65 8.09
CA GLY A 1 -0.40 7.61 8.46
C GLY A 1 0.04 9.05 8.30
N PHE A 2 0.82 9.61 9.22
CA PHE A 2 1.16 11.04 9.28
C PHE A 2 1.86 11.54 8.01
N SER A 3 2.83 10.81 7.47
CA SER A 3 3.53 11.17 6.23
C SER A 3 2.58 11.24 5.02
N ALA A 4 1.61 10.34 4.92
CA ALA A 4 0.62 10.36 3.85
C ALA A 4 -0.31 11.58 3.95
N VAL A 5 -0.69 11.97 5.17
CA VAL A 5 -1.48 13.18 5.44
C VAL A 5 -0.69 14.43 5.11
N MET A 6 0.61 14.48 5.47
CA MET A 6 1.48 15.59 5.10
C MET A 6 1.62 15.74 3.58
N VAL A 7 1.84 14.63 2.86
CA VAL A 7 1.95 14.67 1.39
C VAL A 7 0.65 15.17 0.76
N MET A 8 -0.49 14.72 1.28
CA MET A 8 -1.79 15.17 0.79
C MET A 8 -2.05 16.65 1.10
N GLY A 9 -1.68 17.11 2.29
CA GLY A 9 -1.88 18.50 2.71
C GLY A 9 -0.94 19.50 2.04
N LEU A 10 0.33 19.15 1.87
CA LEU A 10 1.35 20.04 1.31
C LEU A 10 1.40 20.03 -0.23
N PHE A 11 1.21 18.87 -0.83
CA PHE A 11 1.36 18.68 -2.28
C PHE A 11 0.04 18.42 -3.00
N GLY A 12 -1.06 18.24 -2.27
CA GLY A 12 -2.37 17.91 -2.85
C GLY A 12 -2.39 16.54 -3.59
N LYS A 13 -1.40 15.69 -3.35
CA LYS A 13 -1.21 14.41 -4.06
C LYS A 13 -1.54 13.24 -3.15
N ILE A 14 -2.16 12.21 -3.73
CA ILE A 14 -2.54 11.00 -3.01
C ILE A 14 -1.35 10.04 -3.00
N ALA A 15 -0.78 9.78 -1.82
CA ALA A 15 0.29 8.82 -1.62
C ALA A 15 -0.27 7.39 -1.57
N GLY A 16 -0.68 6.86 -2.71
CA GLY A 16 -1.12 5.47 -2.84
C GLY A 16 -0.06 4.63 -3.57
N ILE A 17 0.47 3.58 -2.91
CA ILE A 17 1.54 2.73 -3.46
C ILE A 17 1.16 2.15 -4.81
N THR A 18 -0.07 1.68 -4.99
CA THR A 18 -0.57 1.15 -6.26
C THR A 18 -0.54 2.19 -7.39
N GLY A 19 -0.94 3.42 -7.10
CA GLY A 19 -0.90 4.51 -8.07
C GLY A 19 0.52 4.92 -8.44
N ILE A 20 1.41 4.96 -7.45
CA ILE A 20 2.82 5.27 -7.63
C ILE A 20 3.50 4.18 -8.47
N SER A 21 3.29 2.91 -8.14
CA SER A 21 3.87 1.77 -8.85
C SER A 21 3.37 1.68 -10.29
N LYS A 22 2.06 1.81 -10.52
CA LYS A 22 1.48 1.82 -11.88
C LYS A 22 2.08 2.92 -12.75
N SER A 23 2.23 4.12 -12.20
CA SER A 23 2.79 5.25 -12.93
C SER A 23 4.28 5.10 -13.26
N LEU A 24 5.03 4.37 -12.44
CA LEU A 24 6.44 4.07 -12.72
C LEU A 24 6.60 2.94 -13.76
N THR A 25 5.69 1.98 -13.75
CA THR A 25 5.73 0.82 -14.65
C THR A 25 5.09 1.12 -16.02
N SER A 26 4.13 2.06 -16.07
CA SER A 26 3.50 2.43 -17.32
C SER A 26 4.46 3.25 -18.19
N THR A 27 4.85 2.68 -19.32
CA THR A 27 5.64 3.31 -20.38
C THR A 27 4.81 4.35 -21.17
N VAL A 28 3.58 4.66 -20.73
CA VAL A 28 2.68 5.59 -21.44
C VAL A 28 3.15 7.02 -21.19
N PRO A 29 3.66 7.72 -22.22
CA PRO A 29 4.00 9.13 -22.11
C PRO A 29 2.69 9.92 -21.98
N GLY A 30 2.44 10.47 -20.81
CA GLY A 30 1.25 11.32 -20.56
C GLY A 30 0.58 11.16 -19.19
N ALA A 31 0.89 10.12 -18.41
CA ALA A 31 0.27 9.89 -17.10
C ALA A 31 0.97 10.62 -15.92
N GLY A 32 1.83 11.56 -16.19
CA GLY A 32 2.50 12.38 -15.19
C GLY A 32 3.68 13.11 -15.80
N GLY A 33 3.76 14.41 -15.64
CA GLY A 33 4.90 15.23 -16.10
C GLY A 33 6.22 14.79 -15.43
N PRO A 34 7.37 15.26 -15.95
CA PRO A 34 8.68 14.95 -15.38
C PRO A 34 8.81 15.27 -13.90
N ASP A 35 8.08 16.27 -13.40
CA ASP A 35 8.05 16.66 -11.99
C ASP A 35 7.32 15.64 -11.09
N ASP A 36 6.41 14.84 -11.65
CA ASP A 36 5.65 13.84 -10.89
C ASP A 36 6.44 12.55 -10.62
N ARG A 37 7.51 12.29 -11.36
CA ARG A 37 8.36 11.11 -11.13
C ARG A 37 9.31 11.30 -9.95
N GLY A 38 9.81 12.50 -9.76
CA GLY A 38 10.78 12.80 -8.71
C GLY A 38 10.24 12.52 -7.31
N TRP A 39 9.09 13.07 -6.95
CA TRP A 39 8.51 12.85 -5.63
C TRP A 39 8.05 11.41 -5.39
N ARG A 40 7.60 10.71 -6.45
CA ARG A 40 7.19 9.29 -6.38
C ARG A 40 8.38 8.38 -6.13
N LEU A 41 9.48 8.60 -6.83
CA LEU A 41 10.74 7.90 -6.60
C LEU A 41 11.27 8.17 -5.19
N SER A 42 11.25 9.44 -4.74
CA SER A 42 11.67 9.80 -3.39
C SER A 42 10.81 9.12 -2.32
N PHE A 43 9.50 9.02 -2.56
CA PHE A 43 8.59 8.33 -1.65
C PHE A 43 8.89 6.82 -1.58
N LEU A 44 9.11 6.15 -2.71
CA LEU A 44 9.47 4.73 -2.75
C LEU A 44 10.84 4.48 -2.13
N LEU A 45 11.83 5.32 -2.42
CA LEU A 45 13.16 5.22 -1.82
C LEU A 45 13.09 5.41 -0.30
N GLY A 46 12.30 6.35 0.19
CA GLY A 46 12.06 6.53 1.62
C GLY A 46 11.42 5.31 2.27
N LEU A 47 10.46 4.68 1.59
CA LEU A 47 9.78 3.48 2.07
C LEU A 47 10.74 2.27 2.15
N ILE A 48 11.65 2.12 1.20
CA ILE A 48 12.68 1.07 1.19
C ILE A 48 13.80 1.37 2.18
N ALA A 49 14.19 2.65 2.30
CA ALA A 49 15.26 3.07 3.19
C ALA A 49 14.86 3.03 4.67
N ALA A 50 13.58 3.22 5.01
CA ALA A 50 13.12 3.27 6.39
C ALA A 50 13.46 2.01 7.21
N PRO A 51 13.24 0.77 6.75
CA PRO A 51 13.64 -0.43 7.47
C PRO A 51 15.16 -0.53 7.65
N LEU A 52 15.93 -0.10 6.65
CA LEU A 52 17.40 -0.09 6.72
C LEU A 52 17.91 0.91 7.77
N ILE A 53 17.32 2.10 7.83
CA ILE A 53 17.66 3.12 8.82
C ILE A 53 17.33 2.62 10.24
N VAL A 54 16.16 2.01 10.42
CA VAL A 54 15.76 1.44 11.71
C VAL A 54 16.70 0.31 12.11
N MET A 55 17.09 -0.56 11.18
CA MET A 55 18.06 -1.63 11.41
C MET A 55 19.42 -1.07 11.85
N LEU A 56 19.90 -0.02 11.19
CA LEU A 56 21.17 0.63 11.56
C LEU A 56 21.11 1.33 12.92
N ALA A 57 19.95 1.91 13.26
CA ALA A 57 19.76 2.62 14.53
C ALA A 57 19.56 1.68 15.72
N THR A 58 18.88 0.55 15.52
CA THR A 58 18.56 -0.40 16.61
C THR A 58 19.50 -1.59 16.67
N GLY A 59 20.31 -1.82 15.63
CA GLY A 59 21.23 -2.96 15.53
C GLY A 59 20.53 -4.32 15.47
N ALA A 60 19.20 -4.35 15.38
CA ALA A 60 18.42 -5.57 15.35
C ALA A 60 17.52 -5.62 14.11
N PHE A 61 17.47 -6.78 13.47
CA PHE A 61 16.45 -7.04 12.45
C PHE A 61 15.07 -7.07 13.13
N PRO A 62 14.07 -6.33 12.63
CA PRO A 62 12.70 -6.49 13.11
C PRO A 62 12.29 -7.95 12.90
N GLN A 63 12.13 -8.67 13.99
CA GLN A 63 11.72 -10.07 13.98
C GLN A 63 10.27 -10.13 13.48
N GLN A 64 10.11 -10.34 12.20
CA GLN A 64 8.80 -10.61 11.62
C GLN A 64 8.62 -12.13 11.55
N THR A 65 7.89 -12.66 12.51
CA THR A 65 7.48 -14.05 12.47
C THR A 65 6.28 -14.16 11.51
N VAL A 66 6.56 -14.39 10.24
CA VAL A 66 5.52 -14.71 9.27
C VAL A 66 5.41 -16.24 9.22
N PRO A 67 4.37 -16.83 9.82
CA PRO A 67 4.20 -18.30 9.90
C PRO A 67 3.71 -18.88 8.57
N THR A 68 4.18 -18.37 7.45
CA THR A 68 3.72 -18.78 6.12
C THR A 68 4.91 -19.17 5.25
N SER A 69 4.76 -20.26 4.49
CA SER A 69 5.77 -20.67 3.52
C SER A 69 5.97 -19.61 2.43
N VAL A 70 7.14 -19.58 1.81
CA VAL A 70 7.47 -18.65 0.72
C VAL A 70 6.43 -18.72 -0.41
N TRP A 71 5.92 -19.90 -0.70
CA TRP A 71 4.85 -20.09 -1.69
C TRP A 71 3.53 -19.45 -1.26
N GLY A 72 3.17 -19.56 0.01
CA GLY A 72 1.99 -18.88 0.55
C GLY A 72 2.11 -17.36 0.45
N MET A 73 3.28 -16.78 0.73
CA MET A 73 3.54 -15.36 0.57
C MET A 73 3.45 -14.91 -0.90
N ALA A 74 3.98 -15.71 -1.82
CA ALA A 74 3.92 -15.42 -3.25
C ALA A 74 2.47 -15.40 -3.76
N LEU A 75 1.68 -16.40 -3.39
CA LEU A 75 0.26 -16.46 -3.74
C LEU A 75 -0.55 -15.31 -3.12
N ALA A 76 -0.32 -15.01 -1.84
CA ALA A 76 -0.95 -13.89 -1.17
C ALA A 76 -0.61 -12.55 -1.85
N GLY A 77 0.66 -12.35 -2.22
CA GLY A 77 1.10 -11.16 -2.94
C GLY A 77 0.44 -11.03 -4.32
N LEU A 78 0.30 -12.11 -5.06
CA LEU A 78 -0.41 -12.14 -6.35
C LEU A 78 -1.89 -11.81 -6.19
N LEU A 79 -2.58 -12.40 -5.22
CA LEU A 79 -3.99 -12.13 -4.95
C LEU A 79 -4.22 -10.67 -4.54
N VAL A 80 -3.38 -10.14 -3.66
CA VAL A 80 -3.44 -8.73 -3.24
C VAL A 80 -3.16 -7.80 -4.43
N GLY A 81 -2.13 -8.09 -5.23
CA GLY A 81 -1.80 -7.31 -6.42
C GLY A 81 -2.93 -7.28 -7.45
N PHE A 82 -3.56 -8.44 -7.69
CA PHE A 82 -4.71 -8.54 -8.57
C PHE A 82 -5.93 -7.80 -8.00
N GLY A 83 -6.23 -8.00 -6.71
CA GLY A 83 -7.33 -7.33 -6.03
C GLY A 83 -7.20 -5.81 -6.01
N THR A 84 -6.00 -5.28 -5.75
CA THR A 84 -5.75 -3.82 -5.76
C THR A 84 -5.85 -3.23 -7.17
N ASN A 85 -5.57 -4.03 -8.19
CA ASN A 85 -5.74 -3.60 -9.57
C ASN A 85 -7.21 -3.50 -9.97
N LEU A 86 -8.02 -4.50 -9.61
CA LEU A 86 -9.48 -4.51 -9.84
C LEU A 86 -10.19 -3.43 -9.00
N GLY A 87 -9.78 -3.27 -7.75
CA GLY A 87 -10.34 -2.29 -6.83
C GLY A 87 -9.98 -0.83 -7.13
N ALA A 88 -9.16 -0.60 -8.16
CA ALA A 88 -8.66 0.73 -8.54
C ALA A 88 -7.94 1.48 -7.39
N GLY A 89 -7.35 0.74 -6.45
CA GLY A 89 -6.61 1.29 -5.33
C GLY A 89 -6.28 0.26 -4.26
N CYS A 90 -5.34 0.60 -3.41
CA CYS A 90 -4.95 -0.24 -2.26
C CYS A 90 -5.64 0.26 -0.97
N THR A 91 -5.50 -0.52 0.09
CA THR A 91 -6.04 -0.17 1.41
C THR A 91 -5.54 1.18 1.92
N SER A 92 -4.29 1.55 1.64
CA SER A 92 -3.74 2.86 2.02
C SER A 92 -4.37 4.01 1.22
N GLY A 93 -4.63 3.84 -0.07
CA GLY A 93 -5.28 4.83 -0.91
C GLY A 93 -6.74 5.06 -0.51
N HIS A 94 -7.51 3.99 -0.34
CA HIS A 94 -8.92 4.08 0.08
C HIS A 94 -9.06 4.38 1.58
N GLY A 95 -8.26 3.72 2.43
CA GLY A 95 -8.39 3.83 3.88
C GLY A 95 -7.88 5.15 4.45
N VAL A 96 -6.77 5.67 3.95
CA VAL A 96 -6.20 6.93 4.47
C VAL A 96 -6.69 8.12 3.65
N CYS A 97 -6.36 8.16 2.36
CA CYS A 97 -6.66 9.33 1.53
C CYS A 97 -8.14 9.41 1.13
N GLY A 98 -8.77 8.26 0.84
CA GLY A 98 -10.17 8.19 0.43
C GLY A 98 -11.13 8.53 1.57
N LEU A 99 -10.90 8.01 2.76
CA LEU A 99 -11.70 8.33 3.96
C LEU A 99 -11.47 9.76 4.41
N ALA A 100 -10.23 10.26 4.36
CA ALA A 100 -9.95 11.65 4.68
C ALA A 100 -10.70 12.64 3.77
N ARG A 101 -11.04 12.23 2.55
CA ARG A 101 -11.88 12.99 1.61
C ARG A 101 -13.37 12.68 1.73
N LEU A 102 -13.80 11.91 2.73
CA LEU A 102 -15.19 11.50 2.96
C LEU A 102 -15.86 10.87 1.71
N SER A 103 -15.09 10.15 0.92
CA SER A 103 -15.60 9.50 -0.30
C SER A 103 -16.42 8.25 0.06
N PRO A 104 -17.73 8.19 -0.30
CA PRO A 104 -18.56 7.02 -0.01
C PRO A 104 -18.06 5.75 -0.70
N ARG A 105 -17.49 5.88 -1.89
CA ARG A 105 -16.84 4.78 -2.61
C ARG A 105 -15.67 4.17 -1.80
N SER A 106 -14.86 5.02 -1.20
CA SER A 106 -13.73 4.58 -0.38
C SER A 106 -14.20 3.94 0.93
N ALA A 107 -15.27 4.45 1.53
CA ALA A 107 -15.86 3.86 2.72
C ALA A 107 -16.35 2.43 2.44
N VAL A 108 -17.08 2.20 1.35
CA VAL A 108 -17.52 0.87 0.94
C VAL A 108 -16.33 -0.06 0.67
N ALA A 109 -15.29 0.42 -0.01
CA ALA A 109 -14.09 -0.36 -0.27
C ALA A 109 -13.39 -0.79 1.02
N VAL A 110 -13.25 0.12 1.99
CA VAL A 110 -12.64 -0.18 3.30
C VAL A 110 -13.44 -1.21 4.08
N VAL A 111 -14.77 -1.08 4.12
CA VAL A 111 -15.65 -2.06 4.77
C VAL A 111 -15.49 -3.43 4.10
N ALA A 112 -15.47 -3.49 2.77
CA ALA A 112 -15.25 -4.73 2.03
C ALA A 112 -13.88 -5.38 2.38
N PHE A 113 -12.81 -4.60 2.47
CA PHE A 113 -11.49 -5.09 2.88
C PHE A 113 -11.50 -5.63 4.32
N LEU A 114 -12.16 -4.94 5.24
CA LEU A 114 -12.25 -5.39 6.63
C LEU A 114 -13.04 -6.70 6.75
N ILE A 115 -14.18 -6.81 6.08
CA ILE A 115 -14.98 -8.04 6.07
C ILE A 115 -14.16 -9.19 5.48
N ALA A 116 -13.53 -8.99 4.33
CA ALA A 116 -12.69 -10.00 3.69
C ALA A 116 -11.53 -10.43 4.62
N ALA A 117 -10.86 -9.49 5.28
CA ALA A 117 -9.78 -9.77 6.20
C ALA A 117 -10.25 -10.61 7.40
N VAL A 118 -11.38 -10.24 8.02
CA VAL A 118 -11.95 -10.99 9.15
C VAL A 118 -12.35 -12.39 8.72
N LEU A 119 -13.05 -12.54 7.61
CA LEU A 119 -13.47 -13.85 7.09
C LEU A 119 -12.26 -14.73 6.78
N THR A 120 -11.25 -14.21 6.07
CA THR A 120 -10.05 -14.95 5.74
C THR A 120 -9.28 -15.37 6.97
N THR A 121 -9.09 -14.45 7.93
CA THR A 121 -8.36 -14.74 9.17
C THR A 121 -9.10 -15.79 10.00
N THR A 122 -10.42 -15.67 10.11
CA THR A 122 -11.24 -16.64 10.84
C THR A 122 -11.17 -18.02 10.18
N PHE A 123 -11.29 -18.06 8.86
CA PHE A 123 -11.21 -19.32 8.10
C PHE A 123 -9.84 -19.99 8.28
N VAL A 124 -8.76 -19.25 8.05
CA VAL A 124 -7.39 -19.78 8.20
C VAL A 124 -7.14 -20.27 9.62
N ARG A 125 -7.61 -19.54 10.63
CA ARG A 125 -7.36 -19.88 12.04
C ARG A 125 -8.19 -21.07 12.55
N HIS A 126 -9.34 -21.37 11.94
CA HIS A 126 -10.23 -22.45 12.37
C HIS A 126 -10.13 -23.70 11.50
N VAL A 127 -9.63 -23.60 10.28
CA VAL A 127 -9.55 -24.71 9.32
C VAL A 127 -8.12 -25.23 9.18
N ILE A 128 -7.13 -24.38 9.38
CA ILE A 128 -5.71 -24.72 9.30
C ILE A 128 -5.06 -24.53 10.68
#